data_90b85388afbb5791d0d3003ada3eebc3
#
_entry.id   90b85388afbb5791d0d3003ada3eebc3
#
_cell.length_a   1.000
_cell.length_b   1.000
_cell.length_c   1.000
_cell.angle_alpha   90.00
_cell.angle_beta   90.00
_cell.angle_gamma   90.00
#
_symmetry.space_group_name_H-M   'P 1'
#
loop_
_entity.id
_entity.type
_entity.pdbx_description
1 polymer ?
#
loop_
_entity_poly.entity_id
_entity_poly.type
_entity_poly.pdbx_seq_one_letter_code
_entity_poly.pdbx_strand_id
1 'polypeptide(L)'
;MVETELDTKKIDFLPDDMLEAAAECLKGMAHPVRLRMVNLLMQGEFAVHEIAELCRTSPNQTCEHLRLLKSHGFLSSERRGRTVYYKITSPQLPGLIQCIRKNCKC
;
A
#
# COMPACT_ATOMS: atom_id res chain seq x y z
N MET A 1 -1.86 -8.50 -34.67
CA MET A 1 -1.50 -7.99 -34.56
C MET A 1 -0.94 -7.01 -35.03
N VAL A 2 -0.79 -6.42 -34.96
CA VAL A 2 -0.27 -5.65 -35.48
C VAL A 2 0.71 -5.05 -35.36
N GLU A 3 1.16 -4.67 -35.26
CA GLU A 3 1.95 -4.25 -35.26
C GLU A 3 2.73 -3.73 -35.74
N THR A 4 3.04 -3.69 -35.54
CA THR A 4 4.12 -3.63 -36.09
C THR A 4 4.56 -2.42 -36.63
N GLU A 5 4.06 -1.57 -36.90
CA GLU A 5 4.31 -0.26 -37.40
C GLU A 5 4.84 0.68 -36.37
N LEU A 6 5.11 0.18 -35.17
CA LEU A 6 5.55 1.01 -34.05
C LEU A 6 6.94 1.56 -34.31
N ASP A 7 7.10 2.84 -34.13
CA ASP A 7 8.40 3.49 -34.17
C ASP A 7 9.03 3.33 -32.78
N THR A 8 10.02 2.46 -32.71
CA THR A 8 10.65 2.16 -31.43
C THR A 8 11.33 3.36 -30.81
N LYS A 9 11.63 4.37 -31.57
CA LYS A 9 12.25 5.59 -31.04
C LYS A 9 11.29 6.39 -30.19
N LYS A 10 9.99 6.16 -30.34
CA LYS A 10 8.98 6.86 -29.55
C LYS A 10 8.51 6.08 -28.35
N ILE A 11 8.98 4.86 -28.22
CA ILE A 11 8.59 4.03 -27.07
C ILE A 11 9.55 4.33 -25.94
N ASP A 12 8.96 4.63 -24.79
CA ASP A 12 9.73 5.00 -23.60
C ASP A 12 9.33 4.09 -22.48
N PHE A 13 10.23 3.17 -22.13
CA PHE A 13 9.99 2.26 -21.01
C PHE A 13 10.63 2.82 -19.74
N LEU A 14 10.00 2.53 -18.62
CA LEU A 14 10.64 2.79 -17.34
C LEU A 14 11.89 1.91 -17.23
N PRO A 15 12.93 2.40 -16.56
CA PRO A 15 14.12 1.58 -16.32
C PRO A 15 13.79 0.29 -15.61
N ASP A 16 14.56 -0.77 -15.89
CA ASP A 16 14.30 -2.08 -15.32
C ASP A 16 14.35 -2.06 -13.79
N ASP A 17 15.32 -1.35 -13.21
CA ASP A 17 15.43 -1.27 -11.77
C ASP A 17 14.22 -0.58 -11.15
N MET A 18 13.67 0.40 -11.83
CA MET A 18 12.46 1.07 -11.36
C MET A 18 11.26 0.14 -11.42
N LEU A 19 11.17 -0.65 -12.49
CA LEU A 19 10.08 -1.62 -12.62
C LEU A 19 10.16 -2.68 -11.54
N GLU A 20 11.37 -3.13 -11.23
CA GLU A 20 11.55 -4.12 -10.17
C GLU A 20 11.17 -3.56 -8.81
N ALA A 21 11.58 -2.33 -8.54
CA ALA A 21 11.24 -1.69 -7.27
C ALA A 21 9.73 -1.50 -7.15
N ALA A 22 9.08 -1.09 -8.24
CA ALA A 22 7.64 -0.91 -8.24
C ALA A 22 6.93 -2.23 -8.00
N ALA A 23 7.42 -3.31 -8.62
CA ALA A 23 6.82 -4.61 -8.42
C ALA A 23 6.92 -5.06 -6.97
N GLU A 24 8.04 -4.81 -6.32
CA GLU A 24 8.20 -5.14 -4.91
C GLU A 24 7.24 -4.35 -4.04
N CYS A 25 7.06 -3.06 -4.34
CA CYS A 25 6.11 -2.24 -3.62
C CYS A 25 4.69 -2.77 -3.76
N LEU A 26 4.31 -3.12 -4.98
CA LEU A 26 2.97 -3.64 -5.23
C LEU A 26 2.75 -4.97 -4.53
N LYS A 27 3.79 -5.80 -4.45
CA LYS A 27 3.68 -7.05 -3.70
C LYS A 27 3.37 -6.80 -2.23
N GLY A 28 3.97 -5.76 -1.66
CA GLY A 28 3.69 -5.41 -0.29
C GLY A 28 2.24 -5.02 -0.05
N MET A 29 1.60 -4.50 -1.08
CA MET A 29 0.20 -4.09 -1.00
C MET A 29 -0.77 -5.19 -1.41
N ALA A 30 -0.31 -6.24 -2.06
CA ALA A 30 -1.17 -7.21 -2.73
C ALA A 30 -1.76 -8.23 -1.75
N HIS A 31 -2.60 -7.74 -0.84
CA HIS A 31 -3.25 -8.57 0.16
C HIS A 31 -4.49 -7.81 0.63
N PRO A 32 -5.66 -8.45 0.61
CA PRO A 32 -6.89 -7.72 0.95
C PRO A 32 -6.85 -7.06 2.32
N VAL A 33 -6.27 -7.72 3.31
CA VAL A 33 -6.20 -7.17 4.66
C VAL A 33 -5.30 -5.93 4.69
N ARG A 34 -4.17 -5.98 3.98
CA ARG A 34 -3.28 -4.82 3.95
C ARG A 34 -3.93 -3.64 3.23
N LEU A 35 -4.65 -3.92 2.15
CA LEU A 35 -5.39 -2.86 1.47
C LEU A 35 -6.45 -2.25 2.38
N ARG A 36 -7.10 -3.09 3.19
CA ARG A 36 -8.08 -2.59 4.14
C ARG A 36 -7.43 -1.69 5.18
N MET A 37 -6.25 -2.09 5.66
CA MET A 37 -5.53 -1.28 6.63
C MET A 37 -5.14 0.07 6.04
N VAL A 38 -4.66 0.08 4.80
CA VAL A 38 -4.32 1.33 4.14
C VAL A 38 -5.56 2.20 3.97
N ASN A 39 -6.68 1.59 3.58
CA ASN A 39 -7.92 2.33 3.44
C ASN A 39 -8.36 2.96 4.76
N LEU A 40 -8.21 2.22 5.85
CA LEU A 40 -8.52 2.75 7.17
C LEU A 40 -7.60 3.94 7.50
N LEU A 41 -6.31 3.77 7.25
CA LEU A 41 -5.33 4.78 7.63
C LEU A 41 -5.35 6.01 6.73
N MET A 42 -6.06 5.95 5.61
CA MET A 42 -6.35 7.15 4.84
C MET A 42 -7.26 8.10 5.62
N GLN A 43 -7.99 7.57 6.58
CA GLN A 43 -9.00 8.34 7.29
C GLN A 43 -8.48 8.90 8.61
N GLY A 44 -7.23 8.61 8.94
CA GLY A 44 -6.63 9.16 10.13
C GLY A 44 -5.55 8.26 10.67
N GLU A 45 -5.12 8.60 11.86
CA GLU A 45 -4.10 7.89 12.59
C GLU A 45 -4.78 6.96 13.58
N PHE A 46 -4.31 5.71 13.69
CA PHE A 46 -4.96 4.73 14.54
C PHE A 46 -3.93 3.92 15.32
N ALA A 47 -4.33 3.51 16.51
CA ALA A 47 -3.52 2.63 17.34
C ALA A 47 -3.62 1.21 16.81
N VAL A 48 -2.59 0.40 17.11
CA VAL A 48 -2.55 -0.98 16.63
C VAL A 48 -3.80 -1.75 17.03
N HIS A 49 -4.26 -1.62 18.28
CA HIS A 49 -5.44 -2.37 18.70
C HIS A 49 -6.72 -1.91 17.99
N GLU A 50 -6.78 -0.63 17.63
CA GLU A 50 -7.91 -0.13 16.85
C GLU A 50 -7.88 -0.70 15.44
N ILE A 51 -6.70 -0.75 14.86
CA ILE A 51 -6.54 -1.30 13.50
C ILE A 51 -6.95 -2.78 13.50
N ALA A 52 -6.50 -3.52 14.49
CA ALA A 52 -6.83 -4.94 14.57
C ALA A 52 -8.34 -5.14 14.65
N GLU A 53 -9.00 -4.38 15.49
CA GLU A 53 -10.44 -4.50 15.66
C GLU A 53 -11.20 -4.09 14.42
N LEU A 54 -10.87 -2.93 13.86
CA LEU A 54 -11.59 -2.40 12.71
C LEU A 54 -11.34 -3.21 11.45
N CYS A 55 -10.15 -3.77 11.31
CA CYS A 55 -9.83 -4.60 10.14
C CYS A 55 -10.11 -6.08 10.38
N ARG A 56 -10.58 -6.43 11.56
CA ARG A 56 -11.01 -7.79 11.90
C ARG A 56 -9.89 -8.79 11.72
N THR A 57 -8.72 -8.46 12.27
CA THR A 57 -7.56 -9.35 12.25
C THR A 57 -7.07 -9.57 13.67
N SER A 58 -6.32 -10.66 13.83
CA SER A 58 -5.72 -10.93 15.14
C SER A 58 -4.63 -9.90 15.43
N PRO A 59 -4.31 -9.68 16.70
CA PRO A 59 -3.22 -8.75 17.01
C PRO A 59 -1.89 -9.13 16.38
N ASN A 60 -1.57 -10.42 16.33
CA ASN A 60 -0.31 -10.86 15.74
C ASN A 60 -0.26 -10.59 14.23
N GLN A 61 -1.34 -10.92 13.53
CA GLN A 61 -1.39 -10.67 12.10
C GLN A 61 -1.37 -9.17 11.80
N THR A 62 -2.06 -8.41 12.63
CA THR A 62 -2.05 -6.95 12.47
C THR A 62 -0.63 -6.41 12.55
N CYS A 63 0.12 -6.84 13.56
CA CYS A 63 1.49 -6.39 13.72
C CYS A 63 2.36 -6.79 12.54
N GLU A 64 2.19 -8.02 12.04
CA GLU A 64 2.96 -8.48 10.89
C GLU A 64 2.67 -7.65 9.65
N HIS A 65 1.40 -7.42 9.36
CA HIS A 65 1.03 -6.63 8.20
C HIS A 65 1.52 -5.19 8.31
N LEU A 66 1.37 -4.59 9.49
CA LEU A 66 1.80 -3.21 9.68
C LEU A 66 3.31 -3.06 9.57
N ARG A 67 4.07 -4.03 10.09
CA ARG A 67 5.53 -3.98 9.96
C ARG A 67 5.95 -4.08 8.50
N LEU A 68 5.29 -4.94 7.74
CA LEU A 68 5.61 -5.09 6.33
C LEU A 68 5.32 -3.79 5.58
N LEU A 69 4.16 -3.20 5.80
CA LEU A 69 3.81 -1.95 5.16
C LEU A 69 4.77 -0.84 5.55
N LYS A 70 5.20 -0.82 6.81
CA LYS A 70 6.16 0.17 7.25
C LYS A 70 7.52 -0.06 6.60
N SER A 71 7.94 -1.31 6.45
CA SER A 71 9.23 -1.63 5.86
C SER A 71 9.30 -1.20 4.39
N HIS A 72 8.17 -1.12 3.72
CA HIS A 72 8.10 -0.63 2.35
C HIS A 72 7.98 0.89 2.26
N GLY A 73 7.95 1.57 3.40
CA GLY A 73 7.85 3.02 3.40
C GLY A 73 6.44 3.56 3.24
N PHE A 74 5.44 2.70 3.32
CA PHE A 74 4.05 3.15 3.19
C PHE A 74 3.51 3.81 4.45
N LEU A 75 3.99 3.36 5.60
CA LEU A 75 3.49 3.80 6.89
C LEU A 75 4.63 4.24 7.79
N SER A 76 4.30 5.08 8.76
CA SER A 76 5.19 5.35 9.87
C SER A 76 4.45 5.06 11.16
N SER A 77 5.20 4.91 12.24
CA SER A 77 4.63 4.62 13.53
C SER A 77 5.23 5.54 14.58
N GLU A 78 4.46 5.76 15.64
CA GLU A 78 4.89 6.58 16.75
C GLU A 78 4.38 5.95 18.02
N ARG A 79 5.27 5.77 18.99
CA ARG A 79 4.88 5.25 20.29
C ARG A 79 4.49 6.41 21.19
N ARG A 80 3.33 6.31 21.82
CA ARG A 80 2.86 7.26 22.82
C ARG A 80 2.50 6.48 24.06
N GLY A 81 3.38 6.51 25.03
CA GLY A 81 3.21 5.66 26.21
C GLY A 81 3.35 4.21 25.85
N ARG A 82 2.33 3.43 26.07
CA ARG A 82 2.33 1.99 25.76
C ARG A 82 1.68 1.69 24.43
N THR A 83 1.21 2.71 23.75
CA THR A 83 0.43 2.53 22.54
C THR A 83 1.24 2.98 21.34
N VAL A 84 1.20 2.19 20.26
CA VAL A 84 1.84 2.53 19.00
C VAL A 84 0.76 2.92 18.01
N TYR A 85 0.95 4.07 17.39
CA TYR A 85 0.02 4.60 16.39
C TYR A 85 0.67 4.54 15.03
N TYR A 86 -0.14 4.23 14.01
CA TYR A 86 0.33 4.18 12.64
C TYR A 86 -0.40 5.21 11.79
N LYS A 87 0.31 5.72 10.80
CA LYS A 87 -0.28 6.64 9.82
C LYS A 87 0.40 6.45 8.48
N ILE A 88 -0.27 6.89 7.42
CA ILE A 88 0.29 6.82 6.07
C ILE A 88 1.33 7.90 5.90
N THR A 89 2.46 7.53 5.29
CA THR A 89 3.51 8.49 4.96
C THR A 89 3.71 8.63 3.46
N SER A 90 3.28 7.63 2.68
CA SER A 90 3.45 7.68 1.23
C SER A 90 2.33 8.51 0.61
N PRO A 91 2.65 9.62 -0.06
CA PRO A 91 1.61 10.47 -0.63
C PRO A 91 0.88 9.84 -1.81
N GLN A 92 1.42 8.74 -2.37
CA GLN A 92 0.79 8.08 -3.50
C GLN A 92 -0.31 7.09 -3.11
N LEU A 93 -0.34 6.65 -1.86
CA LEU A 93 -1.31 5.62 -1.45
C LEU A 93 -2.76 6.07 -1.57
N PRO A 94 -3.12 7.30 -1.17
CA PRO A 94 -4.51 7.71 -1.36
C PRO A 94 -4.97 7.65 -2.82
N GLY A 95 -4.08 7.99 -3.75
CA GLY A 95 -4.40 7.89 -5.16
C GLY A 95 -4.63 6.48 -5.62
N LEU A 96 -3.81 5.54 -5.11
CA LEU A 96 -3.98 4.14 -5.44
C LEU A 96 -5.33 3.62 -4.96
N ILE A 97 -5.71 3.94 -3.73
CA ILE A 97 -6.99 3.49 -3.19
C ILE A 97 -8.15 4.10 -3.96
N GLN A 98 -8.03 5.36 -4.35
CA GLN A 98 -9.07 6.00 -5.16
C GLN A 98 -9.18 5.32 -6.52
N CYS A 99 -8.06 4.95 -7.10
CA CYS A 99 -8.05 4.24 -8.38
C CYS A 99 -8.79 2.91 -8.26
N ILE A 100 -8.53 2.18 -7.20
CA ILE A 100 -9.21 0.91 -6.95
C ILE A 100 -10.71 1.15 -6.80
N ARG A 101 -11.10 2.17 -6.05
CA ARG A 101 -12.50 2.46 -5.80
C ARG A 101 -13.24 2.75 -7.09
N LYS A 102 -12.60 3.44 -8.01
CA LYS A 102 -13.24 3.84 -9.26
C LYS A 102 -13.25 2.74 -10.30
N ASN A 103 -12.20 1.93 -10.35
CA ASN A 103 -11.98 1.07 -11.51
C ASN A 103 -12.08 -0.42 -11.23
N CYS A 104 -12.06 -0.83 -9.98
CA CYS A 104 -12.11 -2.25 -9.63
C CYS A 104 -13.44 -2.61 -8.99
N LYS A 105 -14.50 -2.16 -9.61
CA LYS A 105 -15.84 -2.52 -9.17
C LYS A 105 -16.22 -3.83 -9.82
N CYS A 106 -16.53 -4.78 -9.07
CA CYS A 106 -16.96 -6.05 -9.62
C CYS A 106 -18.30 -6.45 -9.12
#